data_c00972dc0b8041144c4b9af9b34d7b06
#
_entry.id   c00972dc0b8041144c4b9af9b34d7b06
#
_cell.length_a   1.000
_cell.length_b   1.000
_cell.length_c   1.000
_cell.angle_alpha   90.00
_cell.angle_beta   90.00
_cell.angle_gamma   90.00
#
_symmetry.space_group_name_H-M   'P 1'
#
loop_
_entity.id
_entity.type
_entity.pdbx_description
1 polymer ?
#
loop_
_entity_poly.entity_id
_entity_poly.type
_entity_poly.pdbx_seq_one_letter_code
_entity_poly.pdbx_strand_id
1 'polypeptide(L)'
;MSTTNQRPGVTPREVAPRSIDRGVDIGHVHLKTADLERIKQFYVDILGFDVVFRMPDALFIAAGGYHHTLGFNTWESKGGTPPPPGTTGLYHVAIRYPTRATLGDALRRLVRADYSLSGVNDHGTHEALYLNDPDGNGLELCWDRPQSEWPLDAEGHLAFGNRRLDLAGLMAEGAPSEEVDSAGHWQPAHRA
;
A
#
# COMPACT_ATOMS: atom_id res chain seq x y z
N MET A 1 39.71 -52.14 16.28
CA MET A 1 38.32 -52.45 15.85
C MET A 1 37.50 -51.24 16.14
N SER A 2 37.21 -50.45 15.10
CA SER A 2 36.47 -49.20 15.22
C SER A 2 35.03 -49.43 14.79
N THR A 3 34.10 -49.33 15.72
CA THR A 3 32.66 -49.49 15.47
C THR A 3 32.10 -48.16 15.09
N THR A 4 31.86 -47.97 13.80
CA THR A 4 31.09 -46.83 13.25
C THR A 4 29.63 -46.98 13.63
N ASN A 5 29.18 -46.13 14.55
CA ASN A 5 27.77 -46.02 14.94
C ASN A 5 27.03 -45.22 13.87
N GLN A 6 26.47 -45.89 12.85
CA GLN A 6 25.58 -45.27 11.88
C GLN A 6 24.21 -45.04 12.54
N ARG A 7 23.85 -43.76 12.74
CA ARG A 7 22.46 -43.39 13.08
C ARG A 7 21.54 -43.75 11.91
N PRO A 8 20.39 -44.41 12.15
CA PRO A 8 19.44 -44.67 11.09
C PRO A 8 18.96 -43.35 10.49
N GLY A 9 19.13 -43.21 9.18
CA GLY A 9 18.67 -42.05 8.43
C GLY A 9 17.14 -41.93 8.53
N VAL A 10 16.69 -40.86 9.15
CA VAL A 10 15.28 -40.46 9.09
C VAL A 10 15.04 -39.94 7.66
N THR A 11 14.42 -40.77 6.84
CA THR A 11 13.91 -40.34 5.52
C THR A 11 12.88 -39.21 5.77
N PRO A 12 13.06 -38.01 5.21
CA PRO A 12 12.03 -36.99 5.34
C PRO A 12 10.73 -37.53 4.75
N ARG A 13 9.69 -37.64 5.58
CA ARG A 13 8.34 -37.97 5.11
C ARG A 13 7.96 -36.85 4.17
N GLU A 14 7.77 -37.16 2.90
CA GLU A 14 7.28 -36.21 1.90
C GLU A 14 5.87 -35.77 2.33
N VAL A 15 5.79 -34.66 3.04
CA VAL A 15 4.52 -34.04 3.43
C VAL A 15 4.03 -33.32 2.19
N ALA A 16 2.94 -33.80 1.62
CA ALA A 16 2.29 -33.10 0.52
C ALA A 16 2.12 -31.62 0.89
N PRO A 17 2.46 -30.68 -0.01
CA PRO A 17 2.36 -29.25 0.27
C PRO A 17 0.92 -28.91 0.63
N ARG A 18 0.71 -28.43 1.86
CA ARG A 18 -0.58 -27.92 2.30
C ARG A 18 -0.67 -26.46 1.90
N SER A 19 -1.82 -26.06 1.36
CA SER A 19 -2.11 -24.64 1.17
C SER A 19 -2.04 -23.92 2.52
N ILE A 20 -1.52 -22.71 2.51
CA ILE A 20 -1.56 -21.80 3.68
C ILE A 20 -3.03 -21.56 4.07
N ASP A 21 -3.30 -21.34 5.35
CA ASP A 21 -4.64 -21.00 5.82
C ASP A 21 -5.19 -19.78 5.06
N ARG A 22 -6.46 -19.85 4.64
CA ARG A 22 -7.09 -18.78 3.83
C ARG A 22 -7.30 -17.47 4.60
N GLY A 23 -7.22 -17.50 5.92
CA GLY A 23 -7.28 -16.32 6.78
C GLY A 23 -5.93 -15.63 6.99
N VAL A 24 -4.84 -16.16 6.42
CA VAL A 24 -3.53 -15.49 6.49
C VAL A 24 -3.55 -14.24 5.61
N ASP A 25 -3.16 -13.11 6.19
CA ASP A 25 -3.13 -11.79 5.55
C ASP A 25 -1.83 -11.06 5.89
N ILE A 26 -1.58 -9.95 5.21
CA ILE A 26 -0.44 -9.07 5.49
C ILE A 26 -0.86 -8.09 6.59
N GLY A 27 -0.33 -8.28 7.81
CA GLY A 27 -0.70 -7.45 8.95
C GLY A 27 -0.21 -6.01 8.81
N HIS A 28 1.03 -5.80 8.43
CA HIS A 28 1.62 -4.48 8.21
C HIS A 28 2.88 -4.56 7.35
N VAL A 29 3.31 -3.41 6.85
CA VAL A 29 4.61 -3.21 6.22
C VAL A 29 5.42 -2.24 7.07
N HIS A 30 6.71 -2.55 7.33
CA HIS A 30 7.59 -1.69 8.09
C HIS A 30 8.76 -1.27 7.22
N LEU A 31 8.89 0.04 6.98
CA LEU A 31 9.85 0.64 6.07
C LEU A 31 10.92 1.42 6.85
N LYS A 32 12.15 1.39 6.36
CA LYS A 32 13.20 2.32 6.79
C LYS A 32 12.95 3.66 6.10
N THR A 33 13.14 4.77 6.84
CA THR A 33 13.05 6.12 6.28
C THR A 33 14.24 6.96 6.68
N ALA A 34 14.60 7.91 5.84
CA ALA A 34 15.64 8.88 6.17
C ALA A 34 15.14 9.98 7.11
N ASP A 35 13.83 10.31 7.06
CA ASP A 35 13.22 11.43 7.78
C ASP A 35 11.75 11.18 8.07
N LEU A 36 11.41 11.04 9.36
CA LEU A 36 10.03 10.79 9.80
C LEU A 36 9.07 11.95 9.55
N GLU A 37 9.54 13.22 9.57
CA GLU A 37 8.66 14.34 9.30
C GLU A 37 8.25 14.39 7.83
N ARG A 38 9.17 14.11 6.93
CA ARG A 38 8.90 14.02 5.49
C ARG A 38 7.91 12.90 5.17
N ILE A 39 8.07 11.74 5.83
CA ILE A 39 7.13 10.61 5.72
C ILE A 39 5.76 10.99 6.28
N LYS A 40 5.72 11.65 7.45
CA LYS A 40 4.47 12.11 8.05
C LYS A 40 3.73 13.09 7.13
N GLN A 41 4.42 14.07 6.55
CA GLN A 41 3.81 15.01 5.60
C GLN A 41 3.13 14.27 4.44
N PHE A 42 3.76 13.23 3.91
CA PHE A 42 3.21 12.49 2.79
C PHE A 42 2.03 11.59 3.21
N TYR A 43 2.25 10.67 4.15
CA TYR A 43 1.23 9.68 4.49
C TYR A 43 0.09 10.24 5.33
N VAL A 44 0.37 11.18 6.25
CA VAL A 44 -0.65 11.73 7.15
C VAL A 44 -1.28 12.99 6.55
N ASP A 45 -0.45 13.97 6.19
CA ASP A 45 -0.99 15.29 5.83
C ASP A 45 -1.53 15.30 4.38
N ILE A 46 -0.97 14.51 3.44
CA ILE A 46 -1.48 14.38 2.07
C ILE A 46 -2.46 13.20 1.95
N LEU A 47 -2.04 11.97 2.24
CA LEU A 47 -2.88 10.78 2.03
C LEU A 47 -3.97 10.62 3.10
N GLY A 48 -3.79 11.19 4.31
CA GLY A 48 -4.82 11.22 5.34
C GLY A 48 -4.84 10.00 6.27
N PHE A 49 -3.71 9.30 6.44
CA PHE A 49 -3.59 8.26 7.48
C PHE A 49 -3.60 8.87 8.88
N ASP A 50 -4.14 8.13 9.84
CA ASP A 50 -4.10 8.49 11.25
C ASP A 50 -2.76 8.06 11.88
N VAL A 51 -2.15 8.93 12.68
CA VAL A 51 -1.01 8.55 13.52
C VAL A 51 -1.54 7.73 14.70
N VAL A 52 -1.13 6.47 14.77
CA VAL A 52 -1.51 5.58 15.87
C VAL A 52 -0.53 5.69 17.03
N PHE A 53 0.76 5.70 16.69
CA PHE A 53 1.81 5.79 17.71
C PHE A 53 3.07 6.42 17.12
N ARG A 54 3.77 7.23 17.93
CA ARG A 54 5.00 7.90 17.53
C ARG A 54 6.06 7.80 18.61
N MET A 55 7.29 7.57 18.19
CA MET A 55 8.53 7.63 18.97
C MET A 55 9.47 8.68 18.35
N PRO A 56 10.57 9.05 19.01
CA PRO A 56 11.56 9.96 18.42
C PRO A 56 12.15 9.47 17.09
N ASP A 57 12.19 8.15 16.89
CA ASP A 57 12.84 7.46 15.77
C ASP A 57 11.93 6.47 15.04
N ALA A 58 10.62 6.45 15.34
CA ALA A 58 9.63 5.61 14.65
C ALA A 58 8.25 6.28 14.59
N LEU A 59 7.49 5.95 13.53
CA LEU A 59 6.11 6.38 13.28
C LEU A 59 5.27 5.19 12.84
N PHE A 60 4.10 5.02 13.44
CA PHE A 60 3.13 3.98 13.11
C PHE A 60 1.80 4.62 12.74
N ILE A 61 1.29 4.27 11.56
CA ILE A 61 0.07 4.84 11.00
C ILE A 61 -0.91 3.77 10.55
N ALA A 62 -2.18 4.11 10.53
CA ALA A 62 -3.24 3.24 10.04
C ALA A 62 -4.42 4.04 9.48
N ALA A 63 -5.38 3.34 8.89
CA ALA A 63 -6.72 3.81 8.62
C ALA A 63 -7.72 2.96 9.43
N GLY A 64 -8.82 3.59 9.89
CA GLY A 64 -9.95 2.85 10.45
C GLY A 64 -9.73 2.15 11.80
N GLY A 65 -8.79 2.59 12.64
CA GLY A 65 -8.62 2.09 14.01
C GLY A 65 -7.85 0.78 14.16
N TYR A 66 -7.18 0.30 13.11
CA TYR A 66 -6.24 -0.83 13.20
C TYR A 66 -4.97 -0.39 13.95
N HIS A 67 -4.30 -1.33 14.66
CA HIS A 67 -3.12 -0.99 15.47
C HIS A 67 -1.96 -0.34 14.67
N HIS A 68 -1.73 -0.71 13.43
CA HIS A 68 -0.97 -0.02 12.38
C HIS A 68 -0.93 -0.87 11.10
N THR A 69 -1.01 -0.23 9.95
CA THR A 69 -0.82 -0.86 8.63
C THR A 69 0.55 -0.56 8.05
N LEU A 70 1.09 0.60 8.39
CA LEU A 70 2.44 1.00 8.00
C LEU A 70 3.23 1.44 9.23
N GLY A 71 4.47 0.99 9.31
CA GLY A 71 5.47 1.42 10.27
C GLY A 71 6.68 2.02 9.56
N PHE A 72 7.27 3.04 10.15
CA PHE A 72 8.47 3.70 9.65
C PHE A 72 9.46 3.90 10.78
N ASN A 73 10.75 3.72 10.51
CA ASN A 73 11.80 4.02 11.47
C ASN A 73 13.05 4.59 10.81
N THR A 74 13.86 5.28 11.62
CA THR A 74 15.16 5.83 11.23
C THR A 74 16.34 5.13 11.91
N TRP A 75 16.12 3.94 12.51
CA TRP A 75 17.11 3.24 13.36
C TRP A 75 18.45 3.01 12.66
N GLU A 76 18.40 2.66 11.37
CA GLU A 76 19.59 2.38 10.56
C GLU A 76 19.73 3.31 9.35
N SER A 77 18.77 4.23 9.16
CA SER A 77 18.60 4.96 7.88
C SER A 77 18.42 6.46 8.03
N LYS A 78 18.62 7.03 9.22
CA LYS A 78 18.49 8.48 9.46
C LYS A 78 19.43 9.27 8.54
N GLY A 79 18.85 10.17 7.71
CA GLY A 79 19.60 10.94 6.72
C GLY A 79 20.17 10.12 5.57
N GLY A 80 19.75 8.86 5.43
CA GLY A 80 20.18 7.96 4.37
C GLY A 80 19.61 8.30 3.01
N THR A 81 20.00 7.51 2.02
CA THR A 81 19.54 7.62 0.63
C THR A 81 18.77 6.36 0.19
N PRO A 82 17.87 6.47 -0.79
CA PRO A 82 17.24 5.30 -1.40
C PRO A 82 18.27 4.29 -1.92
N PRO A 83 17.89 3.00 -2.04
CA PRO A 83 18.74 1.99 -2.67
C PRO A 83 19.10 2.40 -4.10
N PRO A 84 20.31 2.09 -4.59
CA PRO A 84 20.67 2.36 -5.99
C PRO A 84 19.72 1.67 -6.97
N PRO A 85 19.46 2.25 -8.16
CA PRO A 85 18.70 1.57 -9.21
C PRO A 85 19.29 0.20 -9.56
N GLY A 86 18.43 -0.78 -9.85
CA GLY A 86 18.85 -2.14 -10.23
C GLY A 86 19.11 -3.08 -9.04
N THR A 87 18.90 -2.64 -7.80
CA THR A 87 18.92 -3.53 -6.63
C THR A 87 17.58 -4.26 -6.48
N THR A 88 17.64 -5.44 -5.85
CA THR A 88 16.42 -6.16 -5.43
C THR A 88 15.82 -5.51 -4.20
N GLY A 89 14.50 -5.71 -3.98
CA GLY A 89 13.79 -5.19 -2.82
C GLY A 89 12.30 -5.05 -3.09
N LEU A 90 11.65 -4.15 -2.37
CA LEU A 90 10.25 -3.83 -2.55
C LEU A 90 10.06 -3.12 -3.90
N TYR A 91 9.14 -3.66 -4.74
CA TYR A 91 8.73 -2.94 -5.95
C TYR A 91 7.68 -1.89 -5.63
N HIS A 92 6.59 -2.28 -4.97
CA HIS A 92 5.61 -1.37 -4.37
C HIS A 92 4.82 -2.03 -3.23
N VAL A 93 4.17 -1.21 -2.43
CA VAL A 93 3.10 -1.60 -1.51
C VAL A 93 1.77 -1.17 -2.13
N ALA A 94 0.83 -2.11 -2.28
CA ALA A 94 -0.53 -1.78 -2.69
C ALA A 94 -1.37 -1.36 -1.48
N ILE A 95 -1.92 -0.15 -1.53
CA ILE A 95 -2.85 0.40 -0.54
C ILE A 95 -4.23 0.39 -1.16
N ARG A 96 -5.10 -0.47 -0.65
CA ARG A 96 -6.44 -0.68 -1.20
C ARG A 96 -7.46 0.25 -0.56
N TYR A 97 -8.12 1.03 -1.40
CA TYR A 97 -9.23 1.90 -1.05
C TYR A 97 -10.57 1.15 -1.13
N PRO A 98 -11.50 1.37 -0.20
CA PRO A 98 -12.74 0.59 -0.13
C PRO A 98 -13.71 0.87 -1.29
N THR A 99 -13.64 2.06 -1.90
CA THR A 99 -14.48 2.46 -3.02
C THR A 99 -13.70 3.24 -4.07
N ARG A 100 -14.20 3.27 -5.31
CA ARG A 100 -13.64 4.09 -6.39
C ARG A 100 -13.64 5.58 -6.02
N ALA A 101 -14.68 6.04 -5.35
CA ALA A 101 -14.78 7.42 -4.86
C ALA A 101 -13.67 7.79 -3.85
N THR A 102 -13.31 6.88 -2.92
CA THR A 102 -12.22 7.12 -1.97
C THR A 102 -10.84 7.08 -2.63
N LEU A 103 -10.64 6.28 -3.68
CA LEU A 103 -9.44 6.36 -4.52
C LEU A 103 -9.39 7.70 -5.27
N GLY A 104 -10.54 8.17 -5.77
CA GLY A 104 -10.68 9.49 -6.41
C GLY A 104 -10.37 10.65 -5.45
N ASP A 105 -10.74 10.54 -4.17
CA ASP A 105 -10.34 11.53 -3.14
C ASP A 105 -8.82 11.53 -2.93
N ALA A 106 -8.18 10.34 -2.86
CA ALA A 106 -6.73 10.25 -2.76
C ALA A 106 -6.04 10.92 -3.98
N LEU A 107 -6.55 10.69 -5.19
CA LEU A 107 -6.04 11.36 -6.40
C LEU A 107 -6.16 12.89 -6.28
N ARG A 108 -7.29 13.42 -5.80
CA ARG A 108 -7.46 14.87 -5.59
C ARG A 108 -6.48 15.44 -4.58
N ARG A 109 -6.22 14.73 -3.48
CA ARG A 109 -5.23 15.13 -2.46
C ARG A 109 -3.84 15.21 -3.05
N LEU A 110 -3.43 14.21 -3.85
CA LEU A 110 -2.15 14.20 -4.54
C LEU A 110 -2.03 15.36 -5.54
N VAL A 111 -3.08 15.62 -6.34
CA VAL A 111 -3.10 16.75 -7.29
C VAL A 111 -2.99 18.10 -6.57
N ARG A 112 -3.72 18.30 -5.46
CA ARG A 112 -3.62 19.53 -4.65
C ARG A 112 -2.23 19.74 -4.06
N ALA A 113 -1.56 18.65 -3.69
CA ALA A 113 -0.20 18.69 -3.15
C ALA A 113 0.88 18.77 -4.25
N ASP A 114 0.49 18.89 -5.52
CA ASP A 114 1.39 18.82 -6.69
C ASP A 114 2.31 17.58 -6.66
N TYR A 115 1.75 16.44 -6.20
CA TYR A 115 2.51 15.20 -6.05
C TYR A 115 2.43 14.36 -7.32
N SER A 116 3.59 14.00 -7.87
CA SER A 116 3.69 13.32 -9.16
C SER A 116 3.30 11.85 -9.09
N LEU A 117 2.49 11.40 -10.06
CA LEU A 117 2.28 9.98 -10.33
C LEU A 117 3.32 9.45 -11.31
N SER A 118 3.81 8.23 -11.10
CA SER A 118 4.69 7.52 -12.03
C SER A 118 3.91 6.73 -13.09
N GLY A 119 2.63 6.44 -12.85
CA GLY A 119 1.77 5.72 -13.76
C GLY A 119 0.34 5.62 -13.29
N VAL A 120 -0.57 5.24 -14.19
CA VAL A 120 -1.97 4.97 -13.90
C VAL A 120 -2.46 3.85 -14.82
N ASN A 121 -3.22 2.89 -14.28
CA ASN A 121 -3.72 1.76 -15.06
C ASN A 121 -5.12 1.32 -14.61
N ASP A 122 -5.91 0.83 -15.56
CA ASP A 122 -7.05 -0.05 -15.32
C ASP A 122 -6.66 -1.47 -15.72
N HIS A 123 -6.50 -2.34 -14.73
CA HIS A 123 -6.12 -3.75 -14.94
C HIS A 123 -7.33 -4.66 -15.23
N GLY A 124 -8.54 -4.10 -15.25
CA GLY A 124 -9.78 -4.86 -15.38
C GLY A 124 -10.25 -5.46 -14.05
N THR A 125 -9.34 -5.92 -13.20
CA THR A 125 -9.62 -6.38 -11.84
C THR A 125 -9.63 -5.22 -10.83
N HIS A 126 -8.84 -4.18 -11.08
CA HIS A 126 -8.69 -3.02 -10.21
C HIS A 126 -8.22 -1.80 -11.02
N GLU A 127 -8.45 -0.63 -10.47
CA GLU A 127 -7.90 0.64 -10.94
C GLU A 127 -6.76 1.06 -10.01
N ALA A 128 -5.66 1.55 -10.58
CA ALA A 128 -4.43 1.82 -9.83
C ALA A 128 -3.77 3.15 -10.21
N LEU A 129 -3.26 3.84 -9.18
CA LEU A 129 -2.39 5.01 -9.26
C LEU A 129 -1.02 4.62 -8.72
N TYR A 130 0.03 4.77 -9.51
CA TYR A 130 1.41 4.46 -9.12
C TYR A 130 2.18 5.72 -8.81
N LEU A 131 2.95 5.70 -7.74
CA LEU A 131 3.80 6.81 -7.29
C LEU A 131 4.92 6.27 -6.40
N ASN A 132 5.84 7.13 -6.03
CA ASN A 132 6.83 6.80 -5.01
C ASN A 132 6.58 7.64 -3.76
N ASP A 133 6.87 7.10 -2.59
CA ASP A 133 6.92 7.89 -1.37
C ASP A 133 8.18 8.80 -1.35
N PRO A 134 8.34 9.68 -0.34
CA PRO A 134 9.50 10.58 -0.27
C PRO A 134 10.87 9.89 -0.19
N ASP A 135 10.93 8.62 0.22
CA ASP A 135 12.16 7.82 0.25
C ASP A 135 12.36 6.96 -1.02
N GLY A 136 11.46 7.10 -2.01
CA GLY A 136 11.54 6.37 -3.26
C GLY A 136 10.92 4.96 -3.21
N ASN A 137 10.23 4.59 -2.14
CA ASN A 137 9.49 3.33 -2.09
C ASN A 137 8.28 3.40 -3.02
N GLY A 138 8.12 2.41 -3.88
CA GLY A 138 6.97 2.31 -4.77
C GLY A 138 5.67 2.13 -4.00
N LEU A 139 4.64 2.83 -4.44
CA LEU A 139 3.27 2.70 -3.95
C LEU A 139 2.31 2.46 -5.11
N GLU A 140 1.31 1.65 -4.85
CA GLU A 140 0.12 1.48 -5.67
C GLU A 140 -1.10 1.84 -4.82
N LEU A 141 -1.79 2.93 -5.16
CA LEU A 141 -3.09 3.23 -4.57
C LEU A 141 -4.14 2.62 -5.47
N CYS A 142 -4.93 1.68 -4.98
CA CYS A 142 -5.84 0.91 -5.83
C CYS A 142 -7.24 0.76 -5.24
N TRP A 143 -8.19 0.50 -6.13
CA TRP A 143 -9.54 0.07 -5.81
C TRP A 143 -9.88 -1.18 -6.62
N ASP A 144 -10.21 -2.26 -5.90
CA ASP A 144 -10.62 -3.52 -6.52
C ASP A 144 -12.06 -3.43 -7.00
N ARG A 145 -12.31 -3.87 -8.24
CA ARG A 145 -13.67 -4.13 -8.73
C ARG A 145 -14.28 -5.30 -7.97
N PRO A 146 -15.61 -5.36 -7.85
CA PRO A 146 -16.27 -6.59 -7.39
C PRO A 146 -15.76 -7.82 -8.14
N GLN A 147 -15.50 -8.92 -7.43
CA GLN A 147 -14.94 -10.14 -8.03
C GLN A 147 -15.80 -10.68 -9.20
N SER A 148 -17.11 -10.41 -9.18
CA SER A 148 -18.04 -10.78 -10.27
C SER A 148 -17.78 -10.02 -11.58
N GLU A 149 -17.03 -8.93 -11.55
CA GLU A 149 -16.68 -8.10 -12.70
C GLU A 149 -15.26 -8.37 -13.22
N TRP A 150 -14.51 -9.25 -12.55
CA TRP A 150 -13.15 -9.55 -12.96
C TRP A 150 -13.12 -10.25 -14.32
N PRO A 151 -12.31 -9.79 -15.26
CA PRO A 151 -12.24 -10.39 -16.58
C PRO A 151 -11.62 -11.79 -16.51
N LEU A 152 -12.24 -12.73 -17.24
CA LEU A 152 -11.74 -14.08 -17.40
C LEU A 152 -11.41 -14.34 -18.87
N ASP A 153 -10.41 -15.17 -19.12
CA ASP A 153 -10.10 -15.71 -20.44
C ASP A 153 -11.07 -16.84 -20.84
N ALA A 154 -10.87 -17.41 -22.01
CA ALA A 154 -11.71 -18.50 -22.53
C ALA A 154 -11.65 -19.78 -21.67
N GLU A 155 -10.59 -19.95 -20.91
CA GLU A 155 -10.33 -21.09 -20.01
C GLU A 155 -10.82 -20.82 -18.58
N GLY A 156 -11.34 -19.60 -18.29
CA GLY A 156 -11.86 -19.20 -16.98
C GLY A 156 -10.80 -18.74 -15.99
N HIS A 157 -9.59 -18.43 -16.44
CA HIS A 157 -8.54 -17.82 -15.62
C HIS A 157 -8.63 -16.28 -15.66
N LEU A 158 -8.09 -15.63 -14.62
CA LEU A 158 -8.03 -14.16 -14.58
C LEU A 158 -7.26 -13.60 -15.77
N ALA A 159 -7.88 -12.69 -16.50
CA ALA A 159 -7.31 -11.98 -17.64
C ALA A 159 -6.93 -10.55 -17.23
N PHE A 160 -5.69 -10.37 -16.77
CA PHE A 160 -5.17 -9.03 -16.46
C PHE A 160 -4.99 -8.19 -17.73
N GLY A 161 -5.44 -6.94 -17.67
CA GLY A 161 -5.27 -5.96 -18.75
C GLY A 161 -4.42 -4.76 -18.32
N ASN A 162 -4.02 -3.98 -19.33
CA ASN A 162 -3.43 -2.65 -19.16
C ASN A 162 -4.26 -1.69 -20.02
N ARG A 163 -5.30 -1.13 -19.44
CA ARG A 163 -6.16 -0.15 -20.10
C ARG A 163 -5.84 1.25 -19.58
N ARG A 164 -6.16 2.24 -20.37
CA ARG A 164 -6.09 3.62 -19.92
C ARG A 164 -7.13 3.86 -18.83
N LEU A 165 -6.69 4.31 -17.66
CA LEU A 165 -7.59 4.72 -16.58
C LEU A 165 -8.29 6.04 -16.95
N ASP A 166 -9.60 6.12 -16.72
CA ASP A 166 -10.35 7.37 -16.80
C ASP A 166 -10.11 8.23 -15.54
N LEU A 167 -9.02 8.99 -15.57
CA LEU A 167 -8.66 9.89 -14.47
C LEU A 167 -9.70 10.99 -14.23
N ALA A 168 -10.32 11.50 -15.29
CA ALA A 168 -11.33 12.55 -15.15
C ALA A 168 -12.57 12.02 -14.44
N GLY A 169 -13.06 10.84 -14.81
CA GLY A 169 -14.15 10.17 -14.13
C GLY A 169 -13.80 9.80 -12.70
N LEU A 170 -12.59 9.28 -12.44
CA LEU A 170 -12.12 8.97 -11.10
C LEU A 170 -12.09 10.23 -10.21
N MET A 171 -11.56 11.33 -10.71
CA MET A 171 -11.57 12.61 -9.98
C MET A 171 -12.97 13.14 -9.73
N ALA A 172 -13.91 12.95 -10.65
CA ALA A 172 -15.29 13.41 -10.52
C ALA A 172 -16.07 12.64 -9.45
N GLU A 173 -15.79 11.32 -9.30
CA GLU A 173 -16.41 10.49 -8.26
C GLU A 173 -15.83 10.73 -6.87
N GLY A 174 -14.59 11.21 -6.76
CA GLY A 174 -13.97 11.51 -5.48
C GLY A 174 -14.85 12.48 -4.69
N ALA A 175 -15.28 12.09 -3.49
CA ALA A 175 -16.02 12.98 -2.62
C ALA A 175 -15.20 14.26 -2.38
N PRO A 176 -15.82 15.47 -2.35
CA PRO A 176 -15.12 16.64 -1.84
C PRO A 176 -14.67 16.32 -0.42
N SER A 177 -13.37 16.29 -0.18
CA SER A 177 -12.83 15.98 1.14
C SER A 177 -13.06 17.08 2.17
N GLU A 178 -13.77 18.18 1.80
CA GLU A 178 -13.89 19.40 2.58
C GLU A 178 -15.26 20.05 2.39
N GLU A 179 -16.08 20.04 3.41
CA GLU A 179 -16.93 21.19 3.67
C GLU A 179 -16.00 22.27 4.29
N VAL A 180 -15.52 23.18 3.46
CA VAL A 180 -14.86 24.39 3.95
C VAL A 180 -15.98 25.23 4.55
N ASP A 181 -15.89 25.58 5.84
CA ASP A 181 -16.83 26.50 6.45
C ASP A 181 -16.77 27.86 5.74
N SER A 182 -17.79 28.68 5.95
CA SER A 182 -17.90 30.02 5.34
C SER A 182 -16.76 30.98 5.71
N ALA A 183 -15.82 30.55 6.59
CA ALA A 183 -14.62 31.26 7.00
C ALA A 183 -13.33 30.67 6.41
N GLY A 184 -13.43 29.60 5.57
CA GLY A 184 -12.27 28.97 4.94
C GLY A 184 -11.50 27.99 5.83
N HIS A 185 -12.07 27.55 6.95
CA HIS A 185 -11.45 26.57 7.83
C HIS A 185 -11.88 25.14 7.48
N TRP A 186 -10.92 24.24 7.38
CA TRP A 186 -11.17 22.82 7.17
C TRP A 186 -11.87 22.19 8.38
N GLN A 187 -12.99 21.51 8.14
CA GLN A 187 -13.64 20.67 9.14
C GLN A 187 -13.59 19.21 8.69
N PRO A 188 -13.05 18.28 9.51
CA PRO A 188 -13.10 16.86 9.19
C PRO A 188 -14.55 16.41 9.13
N ALA A 189 -14.94 15.73 8.05
CA ALA A 189 -16.25 15.09 7.97
C ALA A 189 -16.42 14.17 9.20
N HIS A 190 -17.47 14.38 9.99
CA HIS A 190 -17.80 13.53 11.11
C HIS A 190 -17.99 12.10 10.61
N ARG A 191 -17.10 11.19 11.00
CA ARG A 191 -17.28 9.75 10.79
C ARG A 191 -18.46 9.32 11.70
N ALA A 192 -19.53 8.85 11.06
CA ALA A 192 -20.63 8.16 11.73
C ALA A 192 -20.20 6.74 12.14
#